data_f25d3baf7061cd8b79cc17c1a104ee96
#
_entry.id   f25d3baf7061cd8b79cc17c1a104ee96
#
_cell.length_a   1.000
_cell.length_b   1.000
_cell.length_c   1.000
_cell.angle_alpha   90.00
_cell.angle_beta   90.00
_cell.angle_gamma   90.00
#
_symmetry.space_group_name_H-M   'P 1'
#
loop_
_entity.id
_entity.type
_entity.pdbx_description
1 polymer ?
#
loop_
_entity_poly.entity_id
_entity_poly.type
_entity_poly.pdbx_seq_one_letter_code
_entity_poly.pdbx_strand_id
1 'polypeptide(L)'
;EQYPEIRIIGTEYQDENGSYVNAEGKFYGEERVDKSQFFFVDVEGEYDAYTMPYMINGGKYSYFTKICTEMVTKIINVPILKNAGTTITGCMKNLAFGSITNTARLHGQMWNDTCASVCAFPPLRDKVVLNILDGMIGCFDGGPAANPQFICPYHSILAGTDPGAVDEVGYRMILEKRIAEG
;
A
#
# COMPACT_ATOMS: atom_id res chain seq x y z
N GLU A 1 -26.38 -13.84 -2.49
CA GLU A 1 -24.95 -13.81 -2.14
C GLU A 1 -24.37 -15.22 -2.29
N GLN A 2 -23.27 -15.34 -3.03
CA GLN A 2 -22.65 -16.63 -3.33
C GLN A 2 -21.78 -17.14 -2.14
N TYR A 3 -21.27 -16.21 -1.33
CA TYR A 3 -20.42 -16.50 -0.17
C TYR A 3 -20.84 -15.61 1.01
N PRO A 4 -21.82 -15.99 1.80
CA PRO A 4 -22.36 -15.15 2.87
C PRO A 4 -21.39 -14.90 4.03
N GLU A 5 -20.38 -15.74 4.19
CA GLU A 5 -19.32 -15.60 5.19
C GLU A 5 -18.21 -14.60 4.81
N ILE A 6 -18.19 -14.13 3.56
CA ILE A 6 -17.20 -13.12 3.14
C ILE A 6 -17.62 -11.76 3.69
N ARG A 7 -16.73 -11.15 4.47
CA ARG A 7 -16.87 -9.79 4.97
C ARG A 7 -15.99 -8.85 4.15
N ILE A 8 -16.59 -7.82 3.57
CA ILE A 8 -15.87 -6.75 2.88
C ILE A 8 -15.65 -5.60 3.85
N ILE A 9 -14.38 -5.18 3.99
CA ILE A 9 -13.96 -4.05 4.83
C ILE A 9 -13.20 -3.09 3.93
N GLY A 10 -13.71 -1.87 3.76
CA GLY A 10 -13.00 -0.80 3.07
C GLY A 10 -11.99 -0.14 4.00
N THR A 11 -10.79 0.12 3.50
CA THR A 11 -9.77 0.92 4.18
C THR A 11 -9.76 2.36 3.68
N GLU A 12 -10.33 2.59 2.52
CA GLU A 12 -10.52 3.91 1.92
C GLU A 12 -11.91 4.02 1.32
N TYR A 13 -12.51 5.20 1.35
CA TYR A 13 -13.76 5.47 0.62
C TYR A 13 -13.87 6.96 0.29
N GLN A 14 -14.76 7.29 -0.65
CA GLN A 14 -15.13 8.68 -0.91
C GLN A 14 -16.26 9.11 0.02
N ASP A 15 -16.13 10.26 0.61
CA ASP A 15 -17.22 10.91 1.33
C ASP A 15 -18.29 11.47 0.37
N GLU A 16 -19.36 12.04 0.93
CA GLU A 16 -20.45 12.64 0.14
C GLU A 16 -20.03 13.80 -0.77
N ASN A 17 -18.84 14.38 -0.53
CA ASN A 17 -18.26 15.46 -1.32
C ASN A 17 -17.28 14.94 -2.37
N GLY A 18 -17.10 13.63 -2.48
CA GLY A 18 -16.15 12.99 -3.40
C GLY A 18 -14.70 13.03 -2.92
N SER A 19 -14.43 13.46 -1.69
CA SER A 19 -13.10 13.46 -1.11
C SER A 19 -12.75 12.07 -0.61
N TYR A 20 -11.53 11.62 -0.89
CA TYR A 20 -11.02 10.37 -0.33
C TYR A 20 -10.74 10.53 1.16
N VAL A 21 -11.30 9.62 1.92
CA VAL A 21 -11.06 9.53 3.36
C VAL A 21 -10.42 8.18 3.60
N ASN A 22 -9.16 8.20 3.97
CA ASN A 22 -8.39 7.00 4.22
C ASN A 22 -8.45 6.57 5.69
N ALA A 23 -7.85 5.41 5.98
CA ALA A 23 -7.76 4.83 7.31
C ALA A 23 -6.98 5.70 8.32
N GLU A 24 -6.46 6.84 7.91
CA GLU A 24 -5.56 7.68 8.71
C GLU A 24 -6.27 8.53 9.75
N GLY A 25 -7.54 8.34 10.00
CA GLY A 25 -8.04 8.92 11.19
C GLY A 25 -9.47 9.37 11.24
N LYS A 26 -10.05 9.88 10.18
CA LYS A 26 -11.35 10.53 10.32
C LYS A 26 -12.50 9.54 10.52
N PHE A 27 -12.43 8.37 9.91
CA PHE A 27 -13.51 7.39 9.95
C PHE A 27 -13.21 6.16 10.79
N TYR A 28 -11.94 5.88 11.00
CA TYR A 28 -11.56 4.68 11.74
C TYR A 28 -11.16 5.01 13.17
N GLY A 29 -10.91 6.29 13.48
CA GLY A 29 -10.53 6.72 14.81
C GLY A 29 -9.38 5.93 15.43
N GLU A 30 -9.04 6.27 16.64
CA GLU A 30 -8.01 5.55 17.40
C GLU A 30 -8.38 4.10 17.71
N GLU A 31 -9.65 3.74 17.70
CA GLU A 31 -10.14 2.39 17.96
C GLU A 31 -9.80 1.40 16.84
N ARG A 32 -9.43 1.89 15.66
CA ARG A 32 -9.10 1.05 14.49
C ARG A 32 -7.62 0.80 14.30
N VAL A 33 -6.77 1.46 15.07
CA VAL A 33 -5.33 1.32 15.01
C VAL A 33 -4.81 0.66 16.27
N ASP A 34 -3.74 -0.13 16.10
CA ASP A 34 -3.02 -0.74 17.20
C ASP A 34 -1.85 0.15 17.61
N LYS A 35 -2.04 0.90 18.70
CA LYS A 35 -1.01 1.82 19.20
C LYS A 35 0.24 1.13 19.75
N SER A 36 0.21 -0.17 19.97
CA SER A 36 1.36 -0.96 20.39
C SER A 36 2.27 -1.38 19.25
N GLN A 37 1.77 -1.31 18.00
CA GLN A 37 2.47 -1.69 16.79
C GLN A 37 2.58 -0.48 15.85
N PHE A 38 3.78 0.05 15.71
CA PHE A 38 3.99 1.25 14.89
C PHE A 38 5.36 1.27 14.20
N PHE A 39 5.40 1.92 13.07
CA PHE A 39 6.61 2.34 12.40
C PHE A 39 6.89 3.80 12.77
N PHE A 40 8.05 4.04 13.36
CA PHE A 40 8.50 5.38 13.72
C PHE A 40 9.61 5.82 12.78
N VAL A 41 9.49 7.02 12.25
CA VAL A 41 10.56 7.69 11.54
C VAL A 41 10.44 9.19 11.71
N ASP A 42 11.56 9.84 11.99
CA ASP A 42 11.64 11.29 12.22
C ASP A 42 11.63 12.05 10.90
N VAL A 43 10.52 11.96 10.18
CA VAL A 43 10.27 12.71 8.95
C VAL A 43 8.96 13.46 9.12
N GLU A 44 9.04 14.78 8.98
CA GLU A 44 7.85 15.63 8.89
C GLU A 44 7.42 15.75 7.44
N GLY A 45 6.13 15.93 7.22
CA GLY A 45 5.57 16.10 5.89
C GLY A 45 4.28 16.91 5.93
N GLU A 46 3.73 17.16 4.76
CA GLU A 46 2.41 17.74 4.65
C GLU A 46 1.35 16.71 5.05
N TYR A 47 0.42 17.16 5.88
CA TYR A 47 -0.71 16.38 6.33
C TYR A 47 -1.98 17.09 5.93
N ASP A 48 -3.00 16.35 5.56
CA ASP A 48 -4.30 16.95 5.40
C ASP A 48 -4.92 17.35 6.75
N ALA A 49 -5.87 18.28 6.72
CA ALA A 49 -6.50 18.80 7.92
C ALA A 49 -7.29 17.75 8.71
N TYR A 50 -7.59 16.60 8.09
CA TYR A 50 -8.37 15.55 8.73
C TYR A 50 -7.50 14.62 9.59
N THR A 51 -6.26 14.42 9.20
CA THR A 51 -5.34 13.52 9.92
C THR A 51 -4.58 14.23 11.03
N MET A 52 -4.36 15.54 10.91
CA MET A 52 -3.62 16.36 11.89
C MET A 52 -4.04 16.16 13.35
N PRO A 53 -5.34 16.15 13.71
CA PRO A 53 -5.76 15.98 15.11
C PRO A 53 -5.38 14.64 15.74
N TYR A 54 -5.07 13.64 14.91
CA TYR A 54 -4.76 12.27 15.37
C TYR A 54 -3.27 11.97 15.33
N MET A 55 -2.45 12.94 14.95
CA MET A 55 -1.00 12.76 14.85
C MET A 55 -0.31 12.98 16.18
N ILE A 56 0.61 12.10 16.51
CA ILE A 56 1.48 12.19 17.68
C ILE A 56 2.88 12.57 17.20
N ASN A 57 3.56 13.49 17.89
CA ASN A 57 4.89 13.98 17.54
C ASN A 57 5.02 14.42 16.06
N GLY A 58 4.11 15.28 15.61
CA GLY A 58 4.12 15.76 14.22
C GLY A 58 3.87 14.66 13.19
N GLY A 59 3.15 13.61 13.58
CA GLY A 59 2.83 12.48 12.68
C GLY A 59 4.00 11.51 12.43
N LYS A 60 5.03 11.52 13.26
CA LYS A 60 6.21 10.64 13.15
C LYS A 60 5.91 9.17 13.44
N TYR A 61 4.73 8.88 13.99
CA TYR A 61 4.24 7.53 14.25
C TYR A 61 3.23 7.11 13.18
N SER A 62 3.46 5.94 12.60
CA SER A 62 2.54 5.29 11.67
C SER A 62 2.09 3.97 12.29
N TYR A 63 0.87 3.96 12.82
CA TYR A 63 0.31 2.80 13.53
C TYR A 63 -0.22 1.76 12.55
N PHE A 64 -0.02 0.49 12.87
CA PHE A 64 -0.67 -0.60 12.13
C PHE A 64 -2.18 -0.58 12.35
N THR A 65 -2.92 -0.90 11.31
CA THR A 65 -4.37 -1.12 11.42
C THR A 65 -4.65 -2.42 12.17
N LYS A 66 -5.70 -2.44 13.02
CA LYS A 66 -6.15 -3.65 13.71
C LYS A 66 -6.58 -4.77 12.76
N ILE A 67 -6.86 -4.45 11.50
CA ILE A 67 -7.07 -5.49 10.48
C ILE A 67 -5.85 -6.40 10.44
N CYS A 68 -4.65 -5.83 10.36
CA CYS A 68 -3.41 -6.60 10.26
C CYS A 68 -3.00 -7.22 11.60
N THR A 69 -3.19 -6.51 12.72
CA THR A 69 -2.68 -6.98 14.02
C THR A 69 -3.62 -7.97 14.71
N GLU A 70 -4.93 -7.73 14.68
CA GLU A 70 -5.93 -8.46 15.49
C GLU A 70 -6.92 -9.28 14.68
N MET A 71 -7.33 -8.81 13.47
CA MET A 71 -8.49 -9.39 12.80
C MET A 71 -8.15 -10.55 11.87
N VAL A 72 -6.97 -10.56 11.25
CA VAL A 72 -6.58 -11.59 10.28
C VAL A 72 -5.43 -12.44 10.77
N THR A 73 -5.47 -13.73 10.44
CA THR A 73 -4.39 -14.68 10.74
C THR A 73 -3.47 -14.92 9.55
N LYS A 74 -3.97 -14.75 8.34
CA LYS A 74 -3.23 -14.86 7.08
C LYS A 74 -3.64 -13.76 6.12
N ILE A 75 -2.69 -13.32 5.30
CA ILE A 75 -2.88 -12.26 4.30
C ILE A 75 -2.50 -12.80 2.93
N ILE A 76 -3.41 -12.66 1.99
CA ILE A 76 -3.13 -12.79 0.55
C ILE A 76 -3.14 -11.37 -0.02
N ASN A 77 -2.03 -10.97 -0.59
CA ASN A 77 -1.82 -9.65 -1.15
C ASN A 77 -2.08 -9.66 -2.65
N VAL A 78 -2.98 -8.79 -3.15
CA VAL A 78 -3.36 -8.77 -4.57
C VAL A 78 -3.21 -7.35 -5.14
N PRO A 79 -1.99 -6.87 -5.36
CA PRO A 79 -1.71 -5.56 -5.96
C PRO A 79 -1.84 -5.57 -7.49
N ILE A 80 -1.91 -4.37 -8.07
CA ILE A 80 -1.84 -4.14 -9.51
C ILE A 80 -0.45 -3.66 -9.90
N LEU A 81 0.10 -4.18 -11.00
CA LEU A 81 1.41 -3.79 -11.55
C LEU A 81 1.35 -2.38 -12.11
N LYS A 82 2.05 -1.47 -11.48
CA LYS A 82 2.14 -0.07 -11.93
C LYS A 82 3.44 0.58 -11.47
N ASN A 83 3.93 1.56 -12.25
CA ASN A 83 5.05 2.35 -11.82
C ASN A 83 4.66 3.30 -10.67
N ALA A 84 5.66 3.79 -9.97
CA ALA A 84 5.54 4.85 -8.97
C ALA A 84 6.77 5.76 -9.07
N GLY A 85 6.72 6.92 -8.41
CA GLY A 85 7.79 7.92 -8.50
C GLY A 85 9.18 7.42 -8.13
N THR A 86 9.28 6.38 -7.34
CA THR A 86 10.56 5.77 -6.96
C THR A 86 10.90 4.51 -7.75
N THR A 87 9.97 3.72 -8.21
CA THR A 87 10.15 2.55 -9.08
C THR A 87 8.81 1.90 -9.45
N ILE A 88 8.27 1.09 -8.57
CA ILE A 88 7.07 0.28 -8.78
C ILE A 88 6.13 0.41 -7.57
N THR A 89 4.85 0.44 -7.82
CA THR A 89 3.85 0.05 -6.84
C THR A 89 3.48 -1.40 -7.13
N GLY A 90 3.98 -2.29 -6.31
CA GLY A 90 3.76 -3.72 -6.38
C GLY A 90 3.36 -4.27 -5.02
N CYS A 91 3.86 -5.46 -4.71
CA CYS A 91 3.50 -6.19 -3.51
C CYS A 91 3.92 -5.49 -2.22
N MET A 92 5.19 -5.08 -2.14
CA MET A 92 5.74 -4.48 -0.92
C MET A 92 5.07 -3.14 -0.60
N LYS A 93 4.90 -2.27 -1.58
CA LYS A 93 4.24 -0.98 -1.35
C LYS A 93 2.78 -1.17 -0.98
N ASN A 94 2.06 -2.06 -1.65
CA ASN A 94 0.67 -2.36 -1.31
C ASN A 94 0.51 -2.83 0.13
N LEU A 95 1.39 -3.73 0.59
CA LEU A 95 1.40 -4.20 1.97
C LEU A 95 1.76 -3.08 2.95
N ALA A 96 2.89 -2.42 2.74
CA ALA A 96 3.42 -1.45 3.70
C ALA A 96 2.49 -0.25 3.84
N PHE A 97 2.18 0.42 2.74
CA PHE A 97 1.37 1.65 2.76
C PHE A 97 -0.13 1.38 3.00
N GLY A 98 -0.59 0.17 2.71
CA GLY A 98 -1.96 -0.25 3.00
C GLY A 98 -2.21 -0.72 4.44
N SER A 99 -1.16 -0.90 5.24
CA SER A 99 -1.25 -1.50 6.58
C SER A 99 -1.03 -0.51 7.73
N ILE A 100 -0.47 0.66 7.44
CA ILE A 100 -0.14 1.68 8.45
C ILE A 100 -0.78 3.01 8.15
N THR A 101 -0.89 3.86 9.16
CA THR A 101 -1.40 5.24 9.06
C THR A 101 -0.29 6.23 8.68
N ASN A 102 -0.68 7.50 8.46
CA ASN A 102 0.25 8.63 8.24
C ASN A 102 1.27 8.38 7.13
N THR A 103 0.83 7.82 6.01
CA THR A 103 1.72 7.41 4.92
C THR A 103 2.07 8.56 3.97
N ALA A 104 1.32 9.67 3.98
CA ALA A 104 1.57 10.82 3.08
C ALA A 104 3.01 11.32 3.19
N ARG A 105 3.52 11.57 4.40
CA ARG A 105 4.89 12.01 4.69
C ARG A 105 5.97 11.02 4.22
N LEU A 106 5.61 9.76 4.04
CA LEU A 106 6.52 8.69 3.64
C LEU A 106 6.67 8.57 2.11
N HIS A 107 5.87 9.31 1.35
CA HIS A 107 5.88 9.31 -0.12
C HIS A 107 6.97 10.19 -0.74
N GLY A 108 8.01 10.47 -0.09
CA GLY A 108 9.11 11.27 -0.61
C GLY A 108 10.43 10.61 -0.24
N GLN A 109 11.01 11.10 0.82
CA GLN A 109 12.36 10.71 1.24
C GLN A 109 12.48 9.24 1.67
N MET A 110 11.40 8.67 2.24
CA MET A 110 11.42 7.35 2.89
C MET A 110 10.65 6.27 2.12
N TRP A 111 10.35 6.49 0.87
CA TRP A 111 9.46 5.62 0.12
C TRP A 111 9.93 4.15 0.06
N ASN A 112 11.16 3.92 -0.35
CA ASN A 112 11.73 2.56 -0.46
C ASN A 112 12.00 1.96 0.92
N ASP A 113 12.59 2.73 1.81
CA ASP A 113 12.94 2.27 3.17
C ASP A 113 11.70 1.88 3.96
N THR A 114 10.61 2.64 3.81
CA THR A 114 9.32 2.33 4.43
C THR A 114 8.80 0.97 3.96
N CYS A 115 8.84 0.68 2.65
CA CYS A 115 8.37 -0.59 2.12
C CYS A 115 9.10 -1.77 2.77
N ALA A 116 10.42 -1.74 2.80
CA ALA A 116 11.22 -2.81 3.40
C ALA A 116 10.99 -2.93 4.91
N SER A 117 11.06 -1.79 5.61
CA SER A 117 10.96 -1.75 7.08
C SER A 117 9.59 -2.21 7.57
N VAL A 118 8.51 -1.71 6.97
CA VAL A 118 7.15 -2.05 7.40
C VAL A 118 6.81 -3.50 7.08
N CYS A 119 7.22 -4.00 5.91
CA CYS A 119 7.01 -5.42 5.58
C CYS A 119 7.77 -6.38 6.51
N ALA A 120 8.84 -5.93 7.16
CA ALA A 120 9.59 -6.72 8.13
C ALA A 120 8.90 -6.85 9.51
N PHE A 121 7.88 -6.04 9.79
CA PHE A 121 7.14 -6.15 11.06
C PHE A 121 6.30 -7.43 11.14
N PRO A 122 6.18 -8.03 12.35
CA PRO A 122 5.44 -9.27 12.55
C PRO A 122 4.02 -9.30 11.99
N PRO A 123 3.21 -8.21 12.06
CA PRO A 123 1.87 -8.20 11.49
C PRO A 123 1.79 -8.51 10.00
N LEU A 124 2.86 -8.24 9.25
CA LEU A 124 2.96 -8.58 7.83
C LEU A 124 3.87 -9.78 7.59
N ARG A 125 5.10 -9.74 8.10
CA ARG A 125 6.12 -10.77 7.88
C ARG A 125 5.61 -12.19 8.21
N ASP A 126 4.88 -12.34 9.30
CA ASP A 126 4.43 -13.65 9.79
C ASP A 126 3.06 -14.06 9.25
N LYS A 127 2.33 -13.14 8.63
CA LYS A 127 0.96 -13.38 8.16
C LYS A 127 0.82 -13.40 6.64
N VAL A 128 1.66 -12.71 5.89
CA VAL A 128 1.60 -12.72 4.42
C VAL A 128 2.04 -14.08 3.91
N VAL A 129 1.13 -14.79 3.25
CA VAL A 129 1.36 -16.16 2.75
C VAL A 129 1.44 -16.26 1.25
N LEU A 130 0.89 -15.27 0.53
CA LEU A 130 0.88 -15.24 -0.92
C LEU A 130 0.76 -13.80 -1.42
N ASN A 131 1.51 -13.50 -2.47
CA ASN A 131 1.40 -12.28 -3.24
C ASN A 131 1.00 -12.64 -4.66
N ILE A 132 -0.01 -11.98 -5.21
CA ILE A 132 -0.51 -12.14 -6.57
C ILE A 132 -0.49 -10.77 -7.22
N LEU A 133 0.54 -10.47 -7.99
CA LEU A 133 0.67 -9.19 -8.69
C LEU A 133 -0.07 -9.27 -10.02
N ASP A 134 -1.15 -8.51 -10.13
CA ASP A 134 -1.96 -8.41 -11.33
C ASP A 134 -1.28 -7.51 -12.36
N GLY A 135 -0.77 -8.11 -13.41
CA GLY A 135 -0.24 -7.48 -14.60
C GLY A 135 -1.07 -7.76 -15.85
N MET A 136 -2.36 -8.10 -15.72
CA MET A 136 -3.22 -8.22 -16.89
C MET A 136 -3.28 -6.89 -17.64
N ILE A 137 -3.48 -5.80 -16.90
CA ILE A 137 -3.37 -4.42 -17.37
C ILE A 137 -2.57 -3.65 -16.32
N GLY A 138 -1.50 -3.01 -16.74
CA GLY A 138 -0.65 -2.22 -15.85
C GLY A 138 -0.40 -0.81 -16.37
N CYS A 139 0.34 -0.02 -15.61
CA CYS A 139 0.75 1.32 -15.98
C CYS A 139 2.28 1.41 -15.92
N PHE A 140 2.93 1.71 -17.05
CA PHE A 140 4.39 1.68 -17.11
C PHE A 140 5.04 3.03 -16.82
N ASP A 141 4.27 4.14 -16.88
CA ASP A 141 4.75 5.47 -16.51
C ASP A 141 3.62 6.37 -15.99
N GLY A 142 3.97 7.52 -15.41
CA GLY A 142 3.00 8.50 -14.91
C GLY A 142 2.14 8.00 -13.73
N GLY A 143 2.49 6.87 -13.11
CA GLY A 143 1.77 6.32 -11.95
C GLY A 143 2.11 7.01 -10.62
N PRO A 144 1.52 6.57 -9.51
CA PRO A 144 0.76 5.32 -9.34
C PRO A 144 -0.73 5.39 -9.75
N ALA A 145 -1.27 6.57 -10.02
CA ALA A 145 -2.63 6.70 -10.53
C ALA A 145 -2.71 6.17 -11.97
N ALA A 146 -3.90 5.73 -12.38
CA ALA A 146 -4.10 5.31 -13.76
C ALA A 146 -3.92 6.50 -14.71
N ASN A 147 -2.92 6.39 -15.59
CA ASN A 147 -2.68 7.37 -16.64
C ASN A 147 -2.94 6.73 -18.00
N PRO A 148 -4.02 7.12 -18.70
CA PRO A 148 -4.43 6.46 -19.96
C PRO A 148 -3.34 6.39 -21.03
N GLN A 149 -2.39 7.34 -21.03
CA GLN A 149 -1.29 7.35 -21.98
C GLN A 149 -0.27 6.23 -21.76
N PHE A 150 -0.18 5.72 -20.53
CA PHE A 150 0.83 4.75 -20.12
C PHE A 150 0.23 3.43 -19.63
N ILE A 151 -1.06 3.23 -19.85
CA ILE A 151 -1.71 1.94 -19.57
C ILE A 151 -1.42 0.99 -20.71
N CYS A 152 -0.98 -0.21 -20.38
CA CYS A 152 -0.76 -1.27 -21.36
C CYS A 152 -1.10 -2.65 -20.79
N PRO A 153 -1.50 -3.59 -21.63
CA PRO A 153 -1.66 -4.98 -21.22
C PRO A 153 -0.28 -5.65 -21.15
N TYR A 154 0.02 -6.30 -20.03
CA TYR A 154 1.16 -7.20 -19.90
C TYR A 154 0.72 -8.66 -20.01
N HIS A 155 -0.60 -8.94 -19.92
CA HIS A 155 -1.18 -10.29 -20.00
C HIS A 155 -0.52 -11.29 -19.05
N SER A 156 -0.13 -10.83 -17.87
CA SER A 156 0.65 -11.62 -16.91
C SER A 156 0.08 -11.51 -15.51
N ILE A 157 0.16 -12.62 -14.78
CA ILE A 157 -0.08 -12.68 -13.34
C ILE A 157 1.19 -13.26 -12.72
N LEU A 158 1.77 -12.55 -11.77
CA LEU A 158 2.93 -13.01 -11.02
C LEU A 158 2.48 -13.45 -9.62
N ALA A 159 2.96 -14.60 -9.15
CA ALA A 159 2.62 -15.07 -7.83
C ALA A 159 3.85 -15.61 -7.10
N GLY A 160 3.92 -15.37 -5.80
CA GLY A 160 5.02 -15.84 -4.97
C GLY A 160 4.79 -15.57 -3.49
N THR A 161 5.55 -16.24 -2.65
CA THR A 161 5.51 -16.04 -1.20
C THR A 161 6.37 -14.86 -0.74
N ASP A 162 7.39 -14.50 -1.52
CA ASP A 162 8.28 -13.37 -1.25
C ASP A 162 7.81 -12.14 -2.05
N PRO A 163 7.31 -11.08 -1.40
CA PRO A 163 6.83 -9.88 -2.09
C PRO A 163 7.93 -9.14 -2.84
N GLY A 164 9.17 -9.15 -2.34
CA GLY A 164 10.30 -8.50 -3.00
C GLY A 164 10.70 -9.21 -4.28
N ALA A 165 10.70 -10.55 -4.28
CA ALA A 165 11.00 -11.33 -5.48
C ALA A 165 9.92 -11.15 -6.57
N VAL A 166 8.65 -11.06 -6.18
CA VAL A 166 7.56 -10.77 -7.13
C VAL A 166 7.70 -9.36 -7.69
N ASP A 167 8.02 -8.37 -6.85
CA ASP A 167 8.22 -6.99 -7.26
C ASP A 167 9.42 -6.81 -8.19
N GLU A 168 10.50 -7.55 -7.99
CA GLU A 168 11.67 -7.52 -8.88
C GLU A 168 11.31 -7.96 -10.30
N VAL A 169 10.49 -9.00 -10.45
CA VAL A 169 10.00 -9.43 -11.78
C VAL A 169 9.09 -8.36 -12.38
N GLY A 170 8.15 -7.83 -11.60
CA GLY A 170 7.25 -6.75 -12.04
C GLY A 170 8.01 -5.48 -12.44
N TYR A 171 9.05 -5.11 -11.69
CA TYR A 171 9.93 -4.00 -12.02
C TYR A 171 10.60 -4.17 -13.39
N ARG A 172 11.15 -5.35 -13.68
CA ARG A 172 11.77 -5.63 -14.98
C ARG A 172 10.78 -5.51 -16.11
N MET A 173 9.56 -6.00 -15.95
CA MET A 173 8.50 -5.86 -16.95
C MET A 173 8.18 -4.39 -17.26
N ILE A 174 8.06 -3.55 -16.22
CA ILE A 174 7.86 -2.10 -16.39
C ILE A 174 9.06 -1.47 -17.08
N LEU A 175 10.29 -1.78 -16.65
CA LEU A 175 11.51 -1.22 -17.21
C LEU A 175 11.67 -1.57 -18.70
N GLU A 176 11.48 -2.81 -19.08
CA GLU A 176 11.52 -3.26 -20.47
C GLU A 176 10.49 -2.51 -21.33
N LYS A 177 9.27 -2.33 -20.81
CA LYS A 177 8.23 -1.57 -21.50
C LYS A 177 8.63 -0.11 -21.69
N ARG A 178 9.17 0.54 -20.67
CA ARG A 178 9.64 1.94 -20.76
C ARG A 178 10.76 2.09 -21.77
N ILE A 179 11.72 1.16 -21.78
CA ILE A 179 12.82 1.17 -22.78
C ILE A 179 12.28 1.02 -24.21
N ALA A 180 11.27 0.18 -24.40
CA ALA A 180 10.67 -0.03 -25.71
C ALA A 180 9.87 1.16 -26.23
N GLU A 181 9.33 1.98 -25.35
CA GLU A 181 8.55 3.17 -25.72
C GLU A 181 9.41 4.44 -25.88
N GLY A 182 10.68 4.44 -25.45
CA GLY A 182 11.63 5.58 -25.53
C GLY A 182 11.64 6.41 -24.27
#